data_ce5425e02ae8aa730600e27be7e9d66f
#
_entry.id   ce5425e02ae8aa730600e27be7e9d66f
#
_cell.length_a   1.000
_cell.length_b   1.000
_cell.length_c   1.000
_cell.angle_alpha   90.00
_cell.angle_beta   90.00
_cell.angle_gamma   90.00
#
_symmetry.space_group_name_H-M   'P 1'
#
loop_
_entity.id
_entity.type
_entity.pdbx_description
1 polymer ?
#
loop_
_entity_poly.entity_id
_entity_poly.type
_entity_poly.pdbx_seq_one_letter_code
_entity_poly.pdbx_strand_id
1 'polypeptide(L)'
;MKILKAEDLCFSYQNKYQTVEAVKNVTCDFAAGRAYAIVGKSGSGKTTLLSLLAGLELPTGGKVWFEGQTTAQMDRDLYRRDHAAVIYQSYNLFPLLTAQENVLYPLKLRGMDGGEAMELAKKELTAVGIQPDQWGRFPSQLSGGEQQRVAIARALAAGNRIVLADEPTGNLDITNGEQVVEILLRLAHEEGRCVIIVTHDLEIASQMDEIYMMRDGALERQE
;
A
#
# COMPACT_ATOMS: atom_id res chain seq x y z
N MET A 1 -1.73 13.81 -13.21
CA MET A 1 -1.48 14.90 -12.23
C MET A 1 -0.71 14.30 -11.06
N LYS A 2 0.40 14.93 -10.61
CA LYS A 2 1.17 14.47 -9.45
C LYS A 2 0.29 14.57 -8.19
N ILE A 3 0.17 13.48 -7.45
CA ILE A 3 -0.67 13.40 -6.25
C ILE A 3 0.17 13.29 -4.97
N LEU A 4 1.33 12.61 -5.06
CA LEU A 4 2.24 12.38 -3.95
C LEU A 4 3.65 12.76 -4.38
N LYS A 5 4.41 13.44 -3.51
CA LYS A 5 5.80 13.84 -3.77
C LYS A 5 6.64 13.62 -2.51
N ALA A 6 7.79 13.04 -2.69
CA ALA A 6 8.90 13.06 -1.73
C ALA A 6 9.87 14.18 -2.14
N GLU A 7 10.32 15.01 -1.20
CA GLU A 7 11.24 16.12 -1.42
C GLU A 7 12.35 16.09 -0.39
N ASP A 8 13.55 15.77 -0.85
CA ASP A 8 14.78 15.68 -0.04
C ASP A 8 14.61 14.85 1.22
N LEU A 9 13.85 13.73 1.12
CA LEU A 9 13.49 12.90 2.26
C LEU A 9 14.71 12.24 2.86
N CYS A 10 14.87 12.44 4.17
CA CYS A 10 15.83 11.72 5.00
C CYS A 10 15.11 11.06 6.17
N PHE A 11 15.55 9.87 6.54
CA PHE A 11 15.08 9.19 7.73
C PHE A 11 16.14 8.32 8.35
N SER A 12 16.33 8.47 9.67
CA SER A 12 17.30 7.70 10.44
C SER A 12 16.64 7.05 11.64
N TYR A 13 16.86 5.75 11.78
CA TYR A 13 16.58 5.05 13.02
C TYR A 13 17.70 5.34 14.02
N GLN A 14 17.35 5.81 15.18
CA GLN A 14 18.31 6.07 16.25
C GLN A 14 18.03 5.15 17.44
N ASN A 15 19.01 4.37 17.84
CA ASN A 15 18.98 3.63 19.07
C ASN A 15 20.17 4.05 19.97
N LYS A 16 20.26 3.47 21.15
CA LYS A 16 21.28 3.82 22.16
C LYS A 16 22.74 3.61 21.69
N TYR A 17 22.96 2.83 20.62
CA TYR A 17 24.29 2.40 20.18
C TYR A 17 24.62 2.80 18.75
N GLN A 18 23.61 3.07 17.93
CA GLN A 18 23.81 3.26 16.51
C GLN A 18 22.72 4.14 15.89
N THR A 19 23.12 4.95 14.92
CA THR A 19 22.22 5.64 13.99
C THR A 19 22.32 4.97 12.63
N VAL A 20 21.18 4.55 12.06
CA VAL A 20 21.11 3.93 10.74
C VAL A 20 20.28 4.84 9.83
N GLU A 21 20.94 5.45 8.86
CA GLU A 21 20.26 6.24 7.81
C GLU A 21 19.58 5.30 6.82
N ALA A 22 18.26 5.15 6.96
CA ALA A 22 17.46 4.25 6.14
C ALA A 22 16.96 4.91 4.84
N VAL A 23 16.80 6.24 4.82
CA VAL A 23 16.42 7.02 3.63
C VAL A 23 17.33 8.25 3.57
N LYS A 24 17.94 8.49 2.39
CA LYS A 24 18.98 9.50 2.17
C LYS A 24 18.62 10.39 0.99
N ASN A 25 18.17 11.60 1.28
CA ASN A 25 17.92 12.65 0.30
C ASN A 25 17.09 12.19 -0.92
N VAL A 26 15.99 11.46 -0.67
CA VAL A 26 15.14 10.92 -1.71
C VAL A 26 14.17 11.98 -2.23
N THR A 27 14.21 12.22 -3.55
CA THR A 27 13.26 13.09 -4.25
C THR A 27 12.61 12.34 -5.40
N CYS A 28 11.29 12.19 -5.37
CA CYS A 28 10.50 11.55 -6.41
C CYS A 28 9.03 12.00 -6.39
N ASP A 29 8.36 11.81 -7.52
CA ASP A 29 6.95 12.19 -7.69
C ASP A 29 6.13 10.99 -8.18
N PHE A 30 4.90 10.90 -7.69
CA PHE A 30 3.96 9.87 -8.08
C PHE A 30 2.65 10.49 -8.56
N ALA A 31 2.16 10.04 -9.72
CA ALA A 31 0.94 10.53 -10.34
C ALA A 31 -0.24 9.59 -10.11
N ALA A 32 -1.45 10.11 -10.06
CA ALA A 32 -2.66 9.33 -10.15
C ALA A 32 -2.77 8.63 -11.52
N GLY A 33 -3.37 7.45 -11.56
CA GLY A 33 -3.55 6.65 -12.78
C GLY A 33 -2.28 5.93 -13.23
N ARG A 34 -1.31 5.72 -12.32
CA ARG A 34 -0.05 5.03 -12.61
C ARG A 34 0.35 4.05 -11.51
N ALA A 35 1.03 2.99 -11.94
CA ALA A 35 1.65 1.99 -11.09
C ALA A 35 3.18 2.15 -11.09
N TYR A 36 3.77 2.15 -9.90
CA TYR A 36 5.19 2.32 -9.67
C TYR A 36 5.76 1.14 -8.92
N ALA A 37 6.98 0.71 -9.30
CA ALA A 37 7.76 -0.23 -8.52
C ALA A 37 8.93 0.46 -7.83
N ILE A 38 9.17 0.15 -6.57
CA ILE A 38 10.41 0.46 -5.86
C ILE A 38 11.11 -0.87 -5.59
N VAL A 39 12.19 -1.11 -6.30
CA VAL A 39 12.95 -2.36 -6.20
C VAL A 39 14.27 -2.15 -5.46
N GLY A 40 14.78 -3.20 -4.84
CA GLY A 40 16.07 -3.16 -4.14
C GLY A 40 16.26 -4.34 -3.19
N LYS A 41 17.48 -4.53 -2.71
CA LYS A 41 17.82 -5.60 -1.77
C LYS A 41 17.10 -5.41 -0.42
N SER A 42 16.97 -6.49 0.34
CA SER A 42 16.52 -6.39 1.74
C SER A 42 17.40 -5.41 2.51
N GLY A 43 16.79 -4.57 3.35
CA GLY A 43 17.49 -3.54 4.12
C GLY A 43 17.90 -2.28 3.35
N SER A 44 17.55 -2.13 2.06
CA SER A 44 17.88 -0.91 1.28
C SER A 44 17.06 0.33 1.67
N GLY A 45 16.01 0.21 2.50
CA GLY A 45 15.17 1.32 2.98
C GLY A 45 13.77 1.39 2.36
N LYS A 46 13.38 0.44 1.49
CA LYS A 46 12.09 0.43 0.76
C LYS A 46 10.86 0.54 1.68
N THR A 47 10.74 -0.35 2.66
CA THR A 47 9.64 -0.34 3.63
C THR A 47 9.63 0.95 4.45
N THR A 48 10.81 1.50 4.77
CA THR A 48 10.92 2.80 5.45
C THR A 48 10.41 3.94 4.58
N LEU A 49 10.80 3.98 3.30
CA LEU A 49 10.28 4.98 2.36
C LEU A 49 8.76 4.87 2.21
N LEU A 50 8.25 3.64 2.07
CA LEU A 50 6.81 3.39 2.00
C LEU A 50 6.08 3.88 3.27
N SER A 51 6.66 3.66 4.45
CA SER A 51 6.10 4.14 5.73
C SER A 51 6.05 5.68 5.83
N LEU A 52 7.06 6.37 5.28
CA LEU A 52 7.08 7.83 5.18
C LEU A 52 5.98 8.33 4.23
N LEU A 53 5.86 7.73 3.05
CA LEU A 53 4.83 8.06 2.06
C LEU A 53 3.42 7.80 2.59
N ALA A 54 3.25 6.78 3.42
CA ALA A 54 1.99 6.45 4.09
C ALA A 54 1.65 7.37 5.27
N GLY A 55 2.57 8.25 5.70
CA GLY A 55 2.40 9.06 6.91
C GLY A 55 2.39 8.24 8.20
N LEU A 56 2.92 7.01 8.18
CA LEU A 56 3.13 6.19 9.38
C LEU A 56 4.28 6.75 10.21
N GLU A 57 5.35 7.16 9.53
CA GLU A 57 6.50 7.83 10.13
C GLU A 57 6.62 9.26 9.58
N LEU A 58 7.29 10.14 10.35
CA LEU A 58 7.66 11.46 9.90
C LEU A 58 9.13 11.46 9.49
N PRO A 59 9.50 12.11 8.36
CA PRO A 59 10.89 12.20 7.96
C PRO A 59 11.72 13.00 8.99
N THR A 60 12.98 12.65 9.15
CA THR A 60 13.95 13.42 9.96
C THR A 60 14.47 14.64 9.21
N GLY A 61 14.32 14.66 7.88
CA GLY A 61 14.60 15.78 6.98
C GLY A 61 13.78 15.67 5.70
N GLY A 62 13.57 16.80 5.04
CA GLY A 62 12.72 16.87 3.85
C GLY A 62 11.22 16.82 4.16
N LYS A 63 10.39 16.53 3.14
CA LYS A 63 8.93 16.58 3.25
C LYS A 63 8.27 15.54 2.35
N VAL A 64 7.14 15.00 2.80
CA VAL A 64 6.17 14.31 1.94
C VAL A 64 5.00 15.25 1.69
N TRP A 65 4.69 15.44 0.41
CA TRP A 65 3.59 16.28 -0.06
C TRP A 65 2.47 15.41 -0.63
N PHE A 66 1.26 15.66 -0.18
CA PHE A 66 0.04 15.13 -0.76
C PHE A 66 -0.81 16.30 -1.24
N GLU A 67 -1.07 16.38 -2.56
CA GLU A 67 -1.87 17.44 -3.21
C GLU A 67 -1.50 18.88 -2.76
N GLY A 68 -0.22 19.14 -2.58
CA GLY A 68 0.29 20.48 -2.24
C GLY A 68 0.33 20.79 -0.74
N GLN A 69 -0.09 19.86 0.13
CA GLN A 69 0.03 19.96 1.58
C GLN A 69 1.03 18.93 2.12
N THR A 70 1.82 19.29 3.12
CA THR A 70 2.75 18.32 3.72
C THR A 70 2.05 17.39 4.70
N THR A 71 2.41 16.11 4.69
CA THR A 71 1.84 15.13 5.63
C THR A 71 2.13 15.46 7.08
N ALA A 72 3.19 16.22 7.38
CA ALA A 72 3.52 16.71 8.71
C ALA A 72 2.53 17.77 9.23
N GLN A 73 1.82 18.47 8.33
CA GLN A 73 0.81 19.48 8.66
C GLN A 73 -0.62 18.92 8.66
N MET A 74 -0.80 17.68 8.19
CA MET A 74 -2.08 17.00 8.18
C MET A 74 -2.31 16.21 9.47
N ASP A 75 -3.57 15.94 9.77
CA ASP A 75 -3.91 14.84 10.66
C ASP A 75 -3.55 13.51 9.94
N ARG A 76 -2.50 12.83 10.42
CA ARG A 76 -1.98 11.63 9.77
C ARG A 76 -2.93 10.44 9.86
N ASP A 77 -3.80 10.40 10.88
CA ASP A 77 -4.81 9.35 10.98
C ASP A 77 -5.90 9.56 9.93
N LEU A 78 -6.32 10.82 9.71
CA LEU A 78 -7.22 11.17 8.62
C LEU A 78 -6.58 10.93 7.26
N TYR A 79 -5.29 11.26 7.08
CA TYR A 79 -4.57 11.00 5.83
C TYR A 79 -4.58 9.50 5.49
N ARG A 80 -4.26 8.62 6.44
CA ARG A 80 -4.31 7.17 6.25
C ARG A 80 -5.72 6.65 6.06
N ARG A 81 -6.68 7.18 6.81
CA ARG A 81 -8.07 6.75 6.68
C ARG A 81 -8.66 7.08 5.31
N ASP A 82 -8.37 8.28 4.78
CA ASP A 82 -9.11 8.84 3.65
C ASP A 82 -8.31 8.86 2.33
N HIS A 83 -6.98 8.79 2.38
CA HIS A 83 -6.14 9.04 1.20
C HIS A 83 -5.09 7.96 0.90
N ALA A 84 -4.50 7.32 1.91
CA ALA A 84 -3.41 6.37 1.71
C ALA A 84 -3.69 5.03 2.37
N ALA A 85 -3.89 3.98 1.57
CA ALA A 85 -4.01 2.61 2.05
C ALA A 85 -2.68 1.88 2.00
N VAL A 86 -2.39 1.04 2.99
CA VAL A 86 -1.20 0.20 3.02
C VAL A 86 -1.59 -1.28 2.98
N ILE A 87 -1.01 -2.00 2.04
CA ILE A 87 -1.11 -3.45 1.89
C ILE A 87 0.22 -4.04 2.32
N TYR A 88 0.20 -4.94 3.30
CA TYR A 88 1.41 -5.54 3.87
C TYR A 88 1.61 -6.97 3.36
N GLN A 89 2.84 -7.42 3.33
CA GLN A 89 3.21 -8.80 3.03
C GLN A 89 2.54 -9.82 3.96
N SER A 90 2.34 -9.48 5.23
CA SER A 90 1.72 -10.34 6.26
C SER A 90 0.21 -10.18 6.35
N TYR A 91 -0.44 -9.59 5.33
CA TYR A 91 -1.89 -9.36 5.20
C TYR A 91 -2.49 -8.45 6.28
N ASN A 92 -2.05 -8.53 7.52
CA ASN A 92 -2.51 -7.75 8.69
C ASN A 92 -4.04 -7.72 8.82
N LEU A 93 -4.69 -8.86 8.57
CA LEU A 93 -6.12 -9.02 8.81
C LEU A 93 -6.39 -9.14 10.32
N PHE A 94 -7.55 -8.64 10.74
CA PHE A 94 -8.04 -8.86 12.09
C PHE A 94 -8.45 -10.34 12.24
N PRO A 95 -7.76 -11.14 13.07
CA PRO A 95 -7.93 -12.58 13.07
C PRO A 95 -9.29 -13.06 13.61
N LEU A 96 -9.96 -12.20 14.40
CA LEU A 96 -11.27 -12.47 14.99
C LEU A 96 -12.43 -11.87 14.18
N LEU A 97 -12.16 -11.28 13.04
CA LEU A 97 -13.16 -10.79 12.10
C LEU A 97 -13.17 -11.67 10.85
N THR A 98 -14.33 -11.93 10.30
CA THR A 98 -14.51 -12.63 9.03
C THR A 98 -13.92 -11.81 7.87
N ALA A 99 -13.80 -12.39 6.67
CA ALA A 99 -13.37 -11.68 5.48
C ALA A 99 -14.20 -10.42 5.24
N GLN A 100 -15.53 -10.55 5.31
CA GLN A 100 -16.46 -9.45 5.13
C GLN A 100 -16.31 -8.38 6.22
N GLU A 101 -16.19 -8.78 7.48
CA GLU A 101 -16.03 -7.84 8.60
C GLU A 101 -14.69 -7.09 8.53
N ASN A 102 -13.61 -7.73 8.04
CA ASN A 102 -12.35 -7.06 7.79
C ASN A 102 -12.50 -5.91 6.78
N VAL A 103 -13.30 -6.10 5.72
CA VAL A 103 -13.55 -5.08 4.70
C VAL A 103 -14.56 -4.03 5.20
N LEU A 104 -15.53 -4.43 6.00
CA LEU A 104 -16.49 -3.52 6.64
C LEU A 104 -15.87 -2.56 7.66
N TYR A 105 -14.80 -2.99 8.31
CA TYR A 105 -14.21 -2.24 9.43
C TYR A 105 -13.83 -0.78 9.08
N PRO A 106 -13.06 -0.50 8.02
CA PRO A 106 -12.73 0.87 7.65
C PRO A 106 -13.95 1.71 7.23
N LEU A 107 -14.98 1.09 6.64
CA LEU A 107 -16.23 1.78 6.27
C LEU A 107 -17.00 2.26 7.49
N LYS A 108 -17.09 1.41 8.52
CA LYS A 108 -17.70 1.78 9.80
C LYS A 108 -16.94 2.89 10.52
N LEU A 109 -15.60 2.88 10.47
CA LEU A 109 -14.78 3.96 11.04
C LEU A 109 -15.01 5.31 10.36
N ARG A 110 -15.42 5.30 9.08
CA ARG A 110 -15.81 6.51 8.33
C ARG A 110 -17.26 6.94 8.59
N GLY A 111 -18.01 6.21 9.42
CA GLY A 111 -19.39 6.50 9.74
C GLY A 111 -20.39 6.16 8.63
N MET A 112 -20.01 5.29 7.67
CA MET A 112 -20.92 4.86 6.61
C MET A 112 -22.09 4.07 7.19
N ASP A 113 -23.30 4.27 6.63
CA ASP A 113 -24.48 3.50 7.01
C ASP A 113 -24.25 1.98 6.85
N GLY A 114 -24.80 1.19 7.78
CA GLY A 114 -24.53 -0.24 7.83
C GLY A 114 -24.96 -1.01 6.58
N GLY A 115 -26.04 -0.60 5.92
CA GLY A 115 -26.53 -1.19 4.68
C GLY A 115 -25.61 -0.88 3.51
N GLU A 116 -25.26 0.38 3.33
CA GLU A 116 -24.33 0.83 2.27
C GLU A 116 -22.94 0.23 2.43
N ALA A 117 -22.42 0.22 3.67
CA ALA A 117 -21.13 -0.39 3.98
C ALA A 117 -21.09 -1.89 3.64
N MET A 118 -22.19 -2.60 3.93
CA MET A 118 -22.31 -4.03 3.64
C MET A 118 -22.27 -4.29 2.12
N GLU A 119 -23.02 -3.54 1.34
CA GLU A 119 -23.06 -3.70 -0.11
C GLU A 119 -21.71 -3.33 -0.76
N LEU A 120 -21.06 -2.28 -0.27
CA LEU A 120 -19.73 -1.91 -0.74
C LEU A 120 -18.69 -2.98 -0.37
N ALA A 121 -18.71 -3.52 0.85
CA ALA A 121 -17.81 -4.60 1.24
C ALA A 121 -17.97 -5.85 0.37
N LYS A 122 -19.19 -6.26 0.06
CA LYS A 122 -19.48 -7.38 -0.86
C LYS A 122 -18.96 -7.10 -2.27
N LYS A 123 -19.19 -5.88 -2.77
CA LYS A 123 -18.68 -5.44 -4.07
C LYS A 123 -17.15 -5.56 -4.14
N GLU A 124 -16.44 -5.04 -3.14
CA GLU A 124 -14.98 -5.05 -3.14
C GLU A 124 -14.41 -6.48 -2.96
N LEU A 125 -15.04 -7.33 -2.15
CA LEU A 125 -14.68 -8.75 -2.06
C LEU A 125 -14.86 -9.47 -3.40
N THR A 126 -15.96 -9.22 -4.08
CA THR A 126 -16.22 -9.79 -5.43
C THR A 126 -15.19 -9.29 -6.44
N ALA A 127 -14.85 -8.00 -6.40
CA ALA A 127 -13.89 -7.38 -7.32
C ALA A 127 -12.47 -7.96 -7.21
N VAL A 128 -12.12 -8.52 -6.04
CA VAL A 128 -10.86 -9.23 -5.83
C VAL A 128 -10.98 -10.75 -5.93
N GLY A 129 -12.12 -11.28 -6.39
CA GLY A 129 -12.34 -12.71 -6.63
C GLY A 129 -12.61 -13.55 -5.36
N ILE A 130 -13.03 -12.93 -4.25
CA ILE A 130 -13.50 -13.67 -3.06
C ILE A 130 -14.97 -14.02 -3.22
N GLN A 131 -15.27 -15.31 -3.22
CA GLN A 131 -16.61 -15.83 -3.48
C GLN A 131 -17.53 -15.65 -2.26
N PRO A 132 -18.88 -15.59 -2.48
CA PRO A 132 -19.85 -15.38 -1.39
C PRO A 132 -19.78 -16.40 -0.25
N ASP A 133 -19.44 -17.66 -0.52
CA ASP A 133 -19.27 -18.71 0.49
C ASP A 133 -18.01 -18.50 1.37
N GLN A 134 -17.10 -17.65 0.96
CA GLN A 134 -15.87 -17.29 1.68
C GLN A 134 -16.03 -16.06 2.57
N TRP A 135 -17.04 -15.22 2.36
CA TRP A 135 -17.21 -13.96 3.09
C TRP A 135 -17.32 -14.11 4.59
N GLY A 136 -17.96 -15.20 5.03
CA GLY A 136 -18.12 -15.54 6.46
C GLY A 136 -16.93 -16.28 7.07
N ARG A 137 -15.86 -16.56 6.31
CA ARG A 137 -14.68 -17.27 6.80
C ARG A 137 -13.76 -16.32 7.58
N PHE A 138 -13.15 -16.83 8.63
CA PHE A 138 -12.09 -16.14 9.35
C PHE A 138 -10.76 -16.26 8.58
N PRO A 139 -9.78 -15.37 8.80
CA PRO A 139 -8.47 -15.43 8.13
C PRO A 139 -7.81 -16.81 8.23
N SER A 140 -7.92 -17.50 9.35
CA SER A 140 -7.37 -18.85 9.54
C SER A 140 -8.00 -19.94 8.65
N GLN A 141 -9.12 -19.65 8.00
CA GLN A 141 -9.87 -20.54 7.11
C GLN A 141 -9.67 -20.18 5.63
N LEU A 142 -8.83 -19.19 5.35
CA LEU A 142 -8.51 -18.69 4.02
C LEU A 142 -7.06 -19.06 3.67
N SER A 143 -6.82 -19.37 2.39
CA SER A 143 -5.47 -19.51 1.86
C SER A 143 -4.71 -18.17 1.91
N GLY A 144 -3.38 -18.19 1.80
CA GLY A 144 -2.57 -16.97 1.78
C GLY A 144 -2.99 -15.98 0.69
N GLY A 145 -3.27 -16.48 -0.53
CA GLY A 145 -3.75 -15.66 -1.62
C GLY A 145 -5.14 -15.05 -1.35
N GLU A 146 -6.06 -15.81 -0.75
CA GLU A 146 -7.37 -15.28 -0.34
C GLU A 146 -7.22 -14.22 0.75
N GLN A 147 -6.37 -14.43 1.74
CA GLN A 147 -6.08 -13.43 2.79
C GLN A 147 -5.53 -12.14 2.20
N GLN A 148 -4.59 -12.23 1.24
CA GLN A 148 -4.04 -11.05 0.56
C GLN A 148 -5.12 -10.31 -0.23
N ARG A 149 -5.98 -11.03 -0.96
CA ARG A 149 -7.09 -10.41 -1.68
C ARG A 149 -8.09 -9.74 -0.74
N VAL A 150 -8.39 -10.33 0.42
CA VAL A 150 -9.22 -9.67 1.46
C VAL A 150 -8.53 -8.40 2.00
N ALA A 151 -7.20 -8.41 2.21
CA ALA A 151 -6.45 -7.22 2.63
C ALA A 151 -6.51 -6.11 1.56
N ILE A 152 -6.44 -6.48 0.29
CA ILE A 152 -6.64 -5.55 -0.83
C ILE A 152 -8.08 -5.01 -0.83
N ALA A 153 -9.10 -5.86 -0.75
CA ALA A 153 -10.50 -5.43 -0.69
C ALA A 153 -10.75 -4.45 0.46
N ARG A 154 -10.14 -4.67 1.63
CA ARG A 154 -10.19 -3.74 2.76
C ARG A 154 -9.57 -2.38 2.42
N ALA A 155 -8.44 -2.36 1.71
CA ALA A 155 -7.81 -1.14 1.24
C ALA A 155 -8.66 -0.41 0.19
N LEU A 156 -9.33 -1.17 -0.69
CA LEU A 156 -10.23 -0.64 -1.73
C LEU A 156 -11.49 -0.01 -1.15
N ALA A 157 -12.13 -0.68 -0.22
CA ALA A 157 -13.35 -0.23 0.44
C ALA A 157 -13.17 1.15 1.08
N ALA A 158 -11.99 1.44 1.60
CA ALA A 158 -11.66 2.77 2.12
C ALA A 158 -11.66 3.89 1.05
N GLY A 159 -11.70 3.56 -0.25
CA GLY A 159 -11.74 4.56 -1.33
C GLY A 159 -10.47 5.40 -1.46
N ASN A 160 -9.35 4.92 -0.93
CA ASN A 160 -8.09 5.64 -0.88
C ASN A 160 -7.53 5.87 -2.29
N ARG A 161 -6.99 7.06 -2.53
CA ARG A 161 -6.43 7.46 -3.83
C ARG A 161 -4.99 6.98 -4.04
N ILE A 162 -4.30 6.66 -2.96
CA ILE A 162 -2.95 6.11 -2.94
C ILE A 162 -3.01 4.71 -2.35
N VAL A 163 -2.42 3.75 -3.04
CA VAL A 163 -2.26 2.37 -2.58
C VAL A 163 -0.76 2.07 -2.51
N LEU A 164 -0.29 1.77 -1.32
CA LEU A 164 1.10 1.47 -1.01
C LEU A 164 1.18 -0.01 -0.64
N ALA A 165 1.90 -0.82 -1.40
CA ALA A 165 1.99 -2.26 -1.20
C ALA A 165 3.43 -2.68 -0.89
N ASP A 166 3.65 -3.24 0.30
CA ASP A 166 4.94 -3.74 0.75
C ASP A 166 5.02 -5.25 0.52
N GLU A 167 5.79 -5.69 -0.48
CA GLU A 167 5.99 -7.07 -0.89
C GLU A 167 4.65 -7.85 -1.02
N PRO A 168 3.68 -7.34 -1.81
CA PRO A 168 2.29 -7.85 -1.77
C PRO A 168 2.14 -9.29 -2.25
N THR A 169 3.16 -9.85 -2.90
CA THR A 169 3.20 -11.22 -3.45
C THR A 169 4.19 -12.12 -2.75
N GLY A 170 4.99 -11.61 -1.80
CA GLY A 170 6.13 -12.30 -1.24
C GLY A 170 5.84 -13.60 -0.47
N ASN A 171 4.58 -13.84 -0.10
CA ASN A 171 4.11 -15.06 0.59
C ASN A 171 3.16 -15.91 -0.28
N LEU A 172 3.09 -15.63 -1.58
CA LEU A 172 2.13 -16.26 -2.49
C LEU A 172 2.85 -17.19 -3.49
N ASP A 173 2.13 -18.19 -3.97
CA ASP A 173 2.53 -18.90 -5.18
C ASP A 173 2.38 -18.00 -6.43
N ILE A 174 2.96 -18.42 -7.54
CA ILE A 174 3.02 -17.64 -8.78
C ILE A 174 1.62 -17.21 -9.23
N THR A 175 0.67 -18.12 -9.30
CA THR A 175 -0.68 -17.85 -9.80
C THR A 175 -1.45 -16.84 -8.94
N ASN A 176 -1.37 -16.98 -7.61
CA ASN A 176 -1.97 -16.00 -6.69
C ASN A 176 -1.23 -14.66 -6.74
N GLY A 177 0.09 -14.66 -6.93
CA GLY A 177 0.90 -13.47 -7.11
C GLY A 177 0.49 -12.67 -8.34
N GLU A 178 0.35 -13.32 -9.50
CA GLU A 178 -0.12 -12.71 -10.75
C GLU A 178 -1.51 -12.07 -10.60
N GLN A 179 -2.45 -12.75 -9.96
CA GLN A 179 -3.78 -12.19 -9.68
C GLN A 179 -3.72 -10.92 -8.82
N VAL A 180 -2.84 -10.89 -7.81
CA VAL A 180 -2.65 -9.69 -6.97
C VAL A 180 -2.07 -8.53 -7.79
N VAL A 181 -1.09 -8.78 -8.64
CA VAL A 181 -0.49 -7.77 -9.52
C VAL A 181 -1.54 -7.23 -10.50
N GLU A 182 -2.32 -8.09 -11.13
CA GLU A 182 -3.40 -7.70 -12.04
C GLU A 182 -4.42 -6.77 -11.35
N ILE A 183 -4.84 -7.11 -10.12
CA ILE A 183 -5.72 -6.25 -9.33
C ILE A 183 -5.07 -4.88 -9.11
N LEU A 184 -3.81 -4.81 -8.70
CA LEU A 184 -3.10 -3.56 -8.43
C LEU A 184 -2.94 -2.70 -9.69
N LEU A 185 -2.65 -3.29 -10.84
CA LEU A 185 -2.58 -2.60 -12.13
C LEU A 185 -3.96 -2.06 -12.55
N ARG A 186 -5.03 -2.84 -12.38
CA ARG A 186 -6.39 -2.37 -12.63
C ARG A 186 -6.74 -1.16 -11.78
N LEU A 187 -6.38 -1.15 -10.50
CA LEU A 187 -6.59 0.01 -9.62
C LEU A 187 -5.89 1.27 -10.14
N ALA A 188 -4.69 1.13 -10.67
CA ALA A 188 -3.98 2.25 -11.26
C ALA A 188 -4.66 2.71 -12.56
N HIS A 189 -4.82 1.83 -13.53
CA HIS A 189 -5.15 2.19 -14.89
C HIS A 189 -6.65 2.44 -15.12
N GLU A 190 -7.54 1.67 -14.45
CA GLU A 190 -8.99 1.79 -14.65
C GLU A 190 -9.66 2.67 -13.59
N GLU A 191 -9.18 2.61 -12.33
CA GLU A 191 -9.75 3.39 -11.24
C GLU A 191 -9.00 4.71 -10.97
N GLY A 192 -7.90 4.98 -11.70
CA GLY A 192 -7.14 6.21 -11.62
C GLY A 192 -6.39 6.41 -10.32
N ARG A 193 -6.11 5.34 -9.55
CA ARG A 193 -5.36 5.42 -8.28
C ARG A 193 -3.86 5.56 -8.54
N CYS A 194 -3.13 6.08 -7.57
CA CYS A 194 -1.68 6.02 -7.53
C CYS A 194 -1.27 4.74 -6.79
N VAL A 195 -0.64 3.80 -7.48
CA VAL A 195 -0.22 2.52 -6.89
C VAL A 195 1.30 2.50 -6.81
N ILE A 196 1.86 2.21 -5.62
CA ILE A 196 3.30 2.10 -5.40
C ILE A 196 3.57 0.74 -4.75
N ILE A 197 4.31 -0.11 -5.44
CA ILE A 197 4.66 -1.45 -4.99
C ILE A 197 6.13 -1.47 -4.62
N VAL A 198 6.42 -1.91 -3.41
CA VAL A 198 7.78 -2.27 -2.99
C VAL A 198 7.95 -3.76 -3.22
N THR A 199 8.98 -4.15 -3.95
CA THR A 199 9.28 -5.57 -4.20
C THR A 199 10.78 -5.78 -4.46
N HIS A 200 11.23 -7.03 -4.31
CA HIS A 200 12.54 -7.49 -4.80
C HIS A 200 12.41 -8.29 -6.10
N ASP A 201 11.19 -8.55 -6.56
CA ASP A 201 10.89 -9.29 -7.78
C ASP A 201 10.89 -8.36 -8.99
N LEU A 202 11.83 -8.61 -9.91
CA LEU A 202 11.99 -7.81 -11.12
C LEU A 202 10.93 -8.12 -12.19
N GLU A 203 10.34 -9.32 -12.18
CA GLU A 203 9.26 -9.68 -13.11
C GLU A 203 8.00 -8.89 -12.77
N ILE A 204 7.68 -8.75 -11.49
CA ILE A 204 6.59 -7.88 -11.03
C ILE A 204 6.89 -6.42 -11.36
N ALA A 205 8.11 -5.96 -11.05
CA ALA A 205 8.49 -4.57 -11.30
C ALA A 205 8.41 -4.20 -12.78
N SER A 206 8.76 -5.11 -13.69
CA SER A 206 8.72 -4.86 -15.15
C SER A 206 7.32 -4.63 -15.71
N GLN A 207 6.27 -4.96 -14.97
CA GLN A 207 4.87 -4.74 -15.36
C GLN A 207 4.36 -3.34 -14.95
N MET A 208 5.14 -2.57 -14.16
CA MET A 208 4.75 -1.25 -13.69
C MET A 208 5.13 -0.16 -14.71
N ASP A 209 4.45 0.97 -14.66
CA ASP A 209 4.66 2.09 -15.57
C ASP A 209 6.03 2.77 -15.37
N GLU A 210 6.54 2.77 -14.13
CA GLU A 210 7.83 3.34 -13.78
C GLU A 210 8.51 2.52 -12.67
N ILE A 211 9.83 2.37 -12.78
CA ILE A 211 10.63 1.60 -11.83
C ILE A 211 11.65 2.52 -11.17
N TYR A 212 11.73 2.44 -9.86
CA TYR A 212 12.77 3.06 -9.05
C TYR A 212 13.64 1.99 -8.40
N MET A 213 14.95 2.17 -8.45
CA MET A 213 15.92 1.32 -7.75
C MET A 213 16.33 1.98 -6.43
N MET A 214 16.15 1.26 -5.32
CA MET A 214 16.59 1.72 -4.01
C MET A 214 17.85 0.97 -3.56
N ARG A 215 18.94 1.73 -3.31
CA ARG A 215 20.24 1.21 -2.87
C ARG A 215 20.76 2.05 -1.71
N ASP A 216 21.05 1.41 -0.59
CA ASP A 216 21.67 2.02 0.60
C ASP A 216 20.99 3.34 1.04
N GLY A 217 19.66 3.39 0.96
CA GLY A 217 18.84 4.54 1.33
C GLY A 217 18.63 5.58 0.22
N ALA A 218 19.32 5.50 -0.89
CA ALA A 218 19.14 6.38 -2.06
C ALA A 218 18.19 5.76 -3.08
N LEU A 219 17.43 6.60 -3.80
CA LEU A 219 16.46 6.20 -4.81
C LEU A 219 16.86 6.76 -6.17
N GLU A 220 16.90 5.90 -7.19
CA GLU A 220 17.21 6.27 -8.58
C GLU A 220 16.10 5.75 -9.50
N ARG A 221 15.64 6.59 -10.44
CA ARG A 221 14.70 6.17 -11.47
C ARG A 221 15.43 5.33 -12.50
N GLN A 222 14.87 4.19 -12.88
CA GLN A 222 15.36 3.38 -14.00
C GLN A 222 14.78 3.94 -15.31
N GLU A 223 15.62 4.05 -16.31
CA GLU A 223 15.24 4.48 -17.68
C GLU A 223 14.65 3.30 -18.47
#